data_169508051eb9d87f85c234f65eb5e38e
#
_entry.id   169508051eb9d87f85c234f65eb5e38e
#
_cell.length_a   1.000
_cell.length_b   1.000
_cell.length_c   1.000
_cell.angle_alpha   90.00
_cell.angle_beta   90.00
_cell.angle_gamma   90.00
#
_symmetry.space_group_name_H-M   'P 1'
#
loop_
_entity.id
_entity.type
_entity.pdbx_description
1 polymer ?
#
loop_
_entity_poly.entity_id
_entity_poly.type
_entity_poly.pdbx_seq_one_letter_code
_entity_poly.pdbx_strand_id
1 'polypeptide(L)'
;MTNSSMSLERKSNLTYENKESNQAKRVMDLKTAFQIDSMLKDVINFGTGRKAKVLDRTDIAGKTGTTNGPRDAWFSGYSPHLVATSWVGFDDNSLLGRNEYGGSSALPIWINFMRSALANEEEISFDQPEGISIVKIDPVTGKRVLPGSKGIFEYFKTENIPEIESQNSSLIDSQEDLLPDDIL
;
A
#
# COMPACT_ATOMS: atom_id res chain seq x y z
N MET A 1 -15.08 -70.34 -4.04
CA MET A 1 -15.13 -69.18 -3.15
C MET A 1 -14.17 -68.14 -3.72
N THR A 2 -14.71 -67.23 -4.50
CA THR A 2 -13.97 -66.24 -5.28
C THR A 2 -14.06 -64.92 -4.58
N ASN A 3 -12.93 -64.41 -4.07
CA ASN A 3 -12.84 -63.08 -3.55
C ASN A 3 -12.44 -62.13 -4.69
N SER A 4 -13.38 -61.32 -5.11
CA SER A 4 -13.19 -60.25 -6.08
C SER A 4 -12.68 -59.03 -5.32
N SER A 5 -11.42 -58.68 -5.48
CA SER A 5 -10.85 -57.41 -5.06
C SER A 5 -11.23 -56.33 -6.07
N MET A 6 -12.21 -55.50 -5.76
CA MET A 6 -12.47 -54.26 -6.49
C MET A 6 -11.42 -53.21 -6.17
N SER A 7 -10.45 -53.03 -7.05
CA SER A 7 -9.55 -51.90 -7.03
C SER A 7 -10.32 -50.63 -7.49
N LEU A 8 -10.52 -49.70 -6.57
CA LEU A 8 -11.00 -48.37 -6.88
C LEU A 8 -9.86 -47.52 -7.47
N GLU A 9 -9.66 -47.63 -8.77
CA GLU A 9 -8.92 -46.61 -9.53
C GLU A 9 -9.76 -45.33 -9.63
N ARG A 10 -9.57 -44.42 -8.69
CA ARG A 10 -10.03 -43.04 -8.86
C ARG A 10 -9.07 -42.35 -9.82
N LYS A 11 -9.35 -42.43 -11.11
CA LYS A 11 -8.72 -41.54 -12.09
C LYS A 11 -9.23 -40.13 -11.83
N SER A 12 -8.38 -39.31 -11.22
CA SER A 12 -8.54 -37.87 -11.21
C SER A 12 -8.18 -37.33 -12.59
N ASN A 13 -9.14 -37.35 -13.50
CA ASN A 13 -9.06 -36.58 -14.74
C ASN A 13 -9.32 -35.11 -14.42
N LEU A 14 -8.38 -34.45 -13.78
CA LEU A 14 -8.23 -33.01 -13.83
C LEU A 14 -7.43 -32.73 -15.13
N THR A 15 -8.17 -32.68 -16.24
CA THR A 15 -7.67 -32.08 -17.47
C THR A 15 -7.42 -30.61 -17.20
N TYR A 16 -6.17 -30.23 -17.09
CA TYR A 16 -5.74 -28.83 -17.21
C TYR A 16 -5.93 -28.38 -18.66
N GLU A 17 -7.19 -28.19 -19.06
CA GLU A 17 -7.50 -27.54 -20.33
C GLU A 17 -7.54 -26.03 -20.12
N ASN A 18 -6.71 -25.34 -20.90
CA ASN A 18 -6.63 -23.91 -21.13
C ASN A 18 -5.95 -23.05 -20.07
N LYS A 19 -4.62 -22.99 -20.17
CA LYS A 19 -3.79 -21.94 -19.53
C LYS A 19 -4.11 -20.51 -20.00
N GLU A 20 -4.85 -20.33 -21.09
CA GLU A 20 -5.15 -18.99 -21.64
C GLU A 20 -6.42 -18.34 -21.06
N SER A 21 -7.28 -19.06 -20.38
CA SER A 21 -8.56 -18.51 -19.86
C SER A 21 -8.51 -18.02 -18.43
N ASN A 22 -7.40 -18.18 -17.71
CA ASN A 22 -7.28 -17.81 -16.27
C ASN A 22 -6.61 -16.46 -16.01
N GLN A 23 -6.32 -15.66 -17.02
CA GLN A 23 -5.85 -14.30 -16.79
C GLN A 23 -7.01 -13.40 -16.41
N ALA A 24 -6.92 -12.80 -15.23
CA ALA A 24 -7.89 -11.80 -14.78
C ALA A 24 -7.95 -10.63 -15.79
N LYS A 25 -9.18 -10.19 -16.12
CA LYS A 25 -9.37 -9.04 -16.98
C LYS A 25 -8.71 -7.80 -16.35
N ARG A 26 -7.88 -7.10 -17.14
CA ARG A 26 -7.33 -5.82 -16.69
C ARG A 26 -8.45 -4.79 -16.48
N VAL A 27 -8.55 -4.22 -15.28
CA VAL A 27 -9.57 -3.23 -14.88
C VAL A 27 -9.01 -1.83 -14.66
N MET A 28 -7.67 -1.68 -14.67
CA MET A 28 -6.98 -0.41 -14.43
C MET A 28 -5.76 -0.32 -15.35
N ASP A 29 -5.40 0.89 -15.78
CA ASP A 29 -4.17 1.10 -16.54
C ASP A 29 -2.93 0.84 -15.67
N LEU A 30 -1.83 0.41 -16.31
CA LEU A 30 -0.62 -0.03 -15.63
C LEU A 30 0.05 1.09 -14.81
N LYS A 31 0.05 2.33 -15.32
CA LYS A 31 0.67 3.47 -14.63
C LYS A 31 -0.09 3.81 -13.35
N THR A 32 -1.43 3.82 -13.41
CA THR A 32 -2.27 4.05 -12.22
C THR A 32 -2.11 2.93 -11.19
N ALA A 33 -2.08 1.67 -11.64
CA ALA A 33 -1.86 0.53 -10.74
C ALA A 33 -0.50 0.63 -10.04
N PHE A 34 0.56 0.99 -10.77
CA PHE A 34 1.90 1.17 -10.22
C PHE A 34 1.97 2.30 -9.19
N GLN A 35 1.33 3.45 -9.46
CA GLN A 35 1.28 4.55 -8.50
C GLN A 35 0.53 4.17 -7.22
N ILE A 36 -0.61 3.48 -7.34
CA ILE A 36 -1.38 3.00 -6.19
C ILE A 36 -0.57 1.98 -5.38
N ASP A 37 0.12 1.05 -6.04
CA ASP A 37 1.01 0.08 -5.39
C ASP A 37 2.10 0.78 -4.58
N SER A 38 2.77 1.79 -5.16
CA SER A 38 3.76 2.61 -4.47
C SER A 38 3.18 3.27 -3.22
N MET A 39 2.03 3.94 -3.34
CA MET A 39 1.35 4.59 -2.20
C MET A 39 0.97 3.59 -1.10
N LEU A 40 0.52 2.38 -1.48
CA LEU A 40 0.16 1.33 -0.52
C LEU A 40 1.39 0.69 0.14
N LYS A 41 2.53 0.63 -0.55
CA LYS A 41 3.83 0.29 0.05
C LYS A 41 4.28 1.32 1.08
N ASP A 42 4.02 2.60 0.84
CA ASP A 42 4.35 3.68 1.78
C ASP A 42 3.52 3.62 3.07
N VAL A 43 2.32 3.08 3.03
CA VAL A 43 1.56 2.78 4.25
C VAL A 43 2.32 1.83 5.16
N ILE A 44 3.05 0.85 4.59
CA ILE A 44 3.90 -0.07 5.34
C ILE A 44 5.24 0.57 5.69
N ASN A 45 5.84 1.33 4.77
CA ASN A 45 7.17 1.90 4.99
C ASN A 45 7.14 3.04 6.00
N PHE A 46 6.15 3.91 5.96
CA PHE A 46 6.10 5.17 6.72
C PHE A 46 4.78 5.40 7.46
N GLY A 47 3.71 4.70 7.07
CA GLY A 47 2.35 4.94 7.53
C GLY A 47 1.88 4.02 8.66
N THR A 48 0.57 3.80 8.70
CA THR A 48 -0.14 3.06 9.75
C THR A 48 0.11 1.55 9.70
N GLY A 49 0.68 1.03 8.61
CA GLY A 49 1.03 -0.37 8.39
C GLY A 49 2.45 -0.75 8.84
N ARG A 50 3.23 0.14 9.46
CA ARG A 50 4.67 -0.07 9.75
C ARG A 50 5.02 -1.34 10.51
N LYS A 51 4.12 -1.90 11.30
CA LYS A 51 4.34 -3.19 11.96
C LYS A 51 4.57 -4.34 10.97
N ALA A 52 4.06 -4.24 9.74
CA ALA A 52 4.28 -5.26 8.71
C ALA A 52 5.73 -5.36 8.23
N LYS A 53 6.57 -4.35 8.51
CA LYS A 53 8.03 -4.42 8.22
C LYS A 53 8.74 -5.60 8.91
N VAL A 54 8.14 -6.17 9.93
CA VAL A 54 8.64 -7.40 10.59
C VAL A 54 8.65 -8.62 9.67
N LEU A 55 7.96 -8.57 8.53
CA LEU A 55 8.00 -9.61 7.50
C LEU A 55 9.28 -9.55 6.65
N ASP A 56 10.02 -8.45 6.74
CA ASP A 56 11.27 -8.20 6.01
C ASP A 56 11.11 -8.42 4.49
N ARG A 57 10.01 -7.88 3.93
CA ARG A 57 9.66 -7.98 2.49
C ARG A 57 9.39 -6.60 1.91
N THR A 58 9.80 -6.40 0.65
CA THR A 58 9.62 -5.16 -0.11
C THR A 58 8.43 -5.21 -1.09
N ASP A 59 7.90 -6.40 -1.30
CA ASP A 59 6.82 -6.70 -2.26
C ASP A 59 5.43 -6.76 -1.63
N ILE A 60 5.30 -6.30 -0.38
CA ILE A 60 4.01 -6.22 0.32
C ILE A 60 3.48 -4.80 0.36
N ALA A 61 2.18 -4.67 0.19
CA ALA A 61 1.46 -3.41 0.22
C ALA A 61 0.12 -3.57 0.95
N GLY A 62 -0.48 -2.48 1.44
CA GLY A 62 -1.76 -2.60 2.11
C GLY A 62 -2.24 -1.32 2.78
N LYS A 63 -3.44 -1.39 3.36
CA LYS A 63 -4.11 -0.25 4.01
C LYS A 63 -4.90 -0.70 5.23
N THR A 64 -4.78 0.09 6.30
CA THR A 64 -5.64 -0.01 7.48
C THR A 64 -7.01 0.60 7.22
N GLY A 65 -8.05 0.03 7.82
CA GLY A 65 -9.38 0.61 7.93
C GLY A 65 -9.82 0.64 9.39
N THR A 66 -10.56 1.67 9.78
CA THR A 66 -11.18 1.79 11.09
C THR A 66 -12.45 2.62 10.96
N THR A 67 -13.56 2.15 11.49
CA THR A 67 -14.83 2.90 11.53
C THR A 67 -14.74 4.07 12.52
N ASN A 68 -15.57 5.11 12.30
CA ASN A 68 -15.73 6.21 13.24
C ASN A 68 -16.27 5.67 14.57
N GLY A 69 -15.49 5.86 15.65
CA GLY A 69 -15.64 5.08 16.87
C GLY A 69 -15.23 3.62 16.59
N PRO A 70 -14.12 3.12 17.11
CA PRO A 70 -13.53 1.83 16.67
C PRO A 70 -14.48 0.66 16.98
N ARG A 71 -15.33 0.32 16.01
CA ARG A 71 -16.24 -0.82 16.01
C ARG A 71 -15.75 -1.91 15.11
N ASP A 72 -15.13 -1.51 13.98
CA ASP A 72 -14.50 -2.40 13.01
C ASP A 72 -13.07 -1.95 12.77
N ALA A 73 -12.17 -2.88 12.89
CA ALA A 73 -10.76 -2.72 12.57
C ALA A 73 -10.40 -3.63 11.40
N TRP A 74 -9.82 -3.07 10.35
CA TRP A 74 -9.47 -3.75 9.11
C TRP A 74 -8.01 -3.57 8.78
N PHE A 75 -7.44 -4.58 8.16
CA PHE A 75 -6.25 -4.45 7.34
C PHE A 75 -6.40 -5.29 6.08
N SER A 76 -6.34 -4.64 4.93
CA SER A 76 -6.30 -5.30 3.63
C SER A 76 -4.93 -5.08 3.01
N GLY A 77 -4.26 -6.14 2.64
CA GLY A 77 -2.93 -6.08 2.05
C GLY A 77 -2.67 -7.25 1.13
N TYR A 78 -1.60 -7.13 0.36
CA TYR A 78 -1.26 -8.11 -0.66
C TYR A 78 0.26 -8.21 -0.87
N SER A 79 0.65 -9.27 -1.52
CA SER A 79 1.90 -9.44 -2.27
C SER A 79 1.54 -9.82 -3.71
N PRO A 80 2.48 -9.91 -4.66
CA PRO A 80 2.21 -10.43 -6.00
C PRO A 80 1.59 -11.84 -6.02
N HIS A 81 1.79 -12.62 -4.95
CA HIS A 81 1.30 -14.00 -4.85
C HIS A 81 -0.13 -14.11 -4.34
N LEU A 82 -0.55 -13.25 -3.43
CA LEU A 82 -1.86 -13.34 -2.79
C LEU A 82 -2.35 -12.03 -2.18
N VAL A 83 -3.66 -11.93 -2.01
CA VAL A 83 -4.36 -10.86 -1.29
C VAL A 83 -4.97 -11.46 -0.03
N ALA A 84 -4.86 -10.75 1.08
CA ALA A 84 -5.51 -11.13 2.34
C ALA A 84 -6.12 -9.90 3.02
N THR A 85 -7.26 -10.13 3.67
CA THR A 85 -7.92 -9.13 4.50
C THR A 85 -8.17 -9.73 5.88
N SER A 86 -7.83 -8.99 6.92
CA SER A 86 -8.18 -9.30 8.30
C SER A 86 -9.16 -8.27 8.85
N TRP A 87 -10.10 -8.76 9.63
CA TRP A 87 -11.12 -7.95 10.29
C TRP A 87 -11.27 -8.36 11.75
N VAL A 88 -11.50 -7.36 12.58
CA VAL A 88 -11.86 -7.53 13.99
C VAL A 88 -13.06 -6.65 14.27
N GLY A 89 -14.11 -7.23 14.81
CA GLY A 89 -15.36 -6.56 15.15
C GLY A 89 -16.27 -7.45 16.00
N PHE A 90 -17.31 -6.87 16.58
CA PHE A 90 -18.37 -7.60 17.26
C PHE A 90 -19.61 -7.68 16.36
N ASP A 91 -20.34 -8.80 16.44
CA ASP A 91 -21.55 -9.03 15.63
C ASP A 91 -22.66 -8.01 15.94
N ASP A 92 -22.70 -7.50 17.17
CA ASP A 92 -23.66 -6.48 17.63
C ASP A 92 -23.20 -5.05 17.32
N ASN A 93 -22.07 -4.90 16.60
CA ASN A 93 -21.47 -3.61 16.26
C ASN A 93 -21.14 -2.74 17.50
N SER A 94 -20.80 -3.37 18.63
CA SER A 94 -20.33 -2.65 19.82
C SER A 94 -18.89 -2.13 19.62
N LEU A 95 -18.45 -1.23 20.51
CA LEU A 95 -17.10 -0.66 20.44
C LEU A 95 -16.06 -1.71 20.80
N LEU A 96 -15.00 -1.80 20.01
CA LEU A 96 -13.86 -2.68 20.27
C LEU A 96 -13.06 -2.29 21.52
N GLY A 97 -13.08 -1.02 21.87
CA GLY A 97 -12.35 -0.51 23.02
C GLY A 97 -11.36 0.61 22.66
N ARG A 98 -10.58 1.01 23.66
CA ARG A 98 -9.60 2.07 23.52
C ARG A 98 -8.40 1.59 22.69
N ASN A 99 -7.99 2.38 21.69
CA ASN A 99 -6.83 2.10 20.82
C ASN A 99 -6.95 0.85 19.93
N GLU A 100 -8.15 0.31 19.74
CA GLU A 100 -8.41 -0.81 18.85
C GLU A 100 -8.68 -0.31 17.43
N TYR A 101 -7.60 -0.17 16.66
CA TYR A 101 -7.61 0.31 15.27
C TYR A 101 -7.10 -0.78 14.32
N GLY A 102 -7.26 -0.57 13.02
CA GLY A 102 -6.75 -1.49 12.01
C GLY A 102 -5.27 -1.85 12.16
N GLY A 103 -4.43 -0.87 12.54
CA GLY A 103 -3.00 -1.07 12.77
C GLY A 103 -2.64 -1.76 14.09
N SER A 104 -3.53 -1.77 15.09
CA SER A 104 -3.30 -2.43 16.38
C SER A 104 -3.95 -3.79 16.46
N SER A 105 -5.15 -3.98 15.91
CA SER A 105 -5.96 -5.17 16.09
C SER A 105 -5.96 -6.09 14.87
N ALA A 106 -6.22 -5.56 13.67
CA ALA A 106 -6.32 -6.37 12.46
C ALA A 106 -4.94 -6.67 11.82
N LEU A 107 -4.03 -5.67 11.76
CA LEU A 107 -2.72 -5.84 11.15
C LEU A 107 -1.89 -6.98 11.72
N PRO A 108 -1.82 -7.24 13.05
CA PRO A 108 -1.09 -8.38 13.60
C PRO A 108 -1.59 -9.73 13.10
N ILE A 109 -2.90 -9.88 12.89
CA ILE A 109 -3.52 -11.10 12.34
C ILE A 109 -3.04 -11.30 10.91
N TRP A 110 -3.10 -10.23 10.09
CA TRP A 110 -2.62 -10.23 8.72
C TRP A 110 -1.13 -10.58 8.64
N ILE A 111 -0.29 -10.00 9.50
CA ILE A 111 1.14 -10.28 9.55
C ILE A 111 1.41 -11.78 9.83
N ASN A 112 0.71 -12.37 10.80
CA ASN A 112 0.89 -13.77 11.14
C ASN A 112 0.48 -14.70 10.00
N PHE A 113 -0.62 -14.40 9.32
CA PHE A 113 -1.06 -15.11 8.13
C PHE A 113 -0.02 -15.01 7.01
N MET A 114 0.39 -13.78 6.64
CA MET A 114 1.32 -13.54 5.52
C MET A 114 2.70 -14.14 5.81
N ARG A 115 3.17 -14.15 7.06
CA ARG A 115 4.43 -14.81 7.43
C ARG A 115 4.44 -16.29 7.04
N SER A 116 3.35 -16.98 7.27
CA SER A 116 3.21 -18.39 6.92
C SER A 116 2.98 -18.60 5.43
N ALA A 117 2.13 -17.77 4.85
CA ALA A 117 1.74 -17.90 3.45
C ALA A 117 2.88 -17.58 2.48
N LEU A 118 3.78 -16.67 2.85
CA LEU A 118 4.90 -16.22 2.02
C LEU A 118 6.25 -16.84 2.40
N ALA A 119 6.28 -17.81 3.32
CA ALA A 119 7.52 -18.37 3.86
C ALA A 119 8.44 -18.98 2.79
N ASN A 120 7.88 -19.51 1.72
CA ASN A 120 8.62 -20.16 0.61
C ASN A 120 8.42 -19.44 -0.72
N GLU A 121 7.84 -18.24 -0.71
CA GLU A 121 7.58 -17.46 -1.90
C GLU A 121 8.69 -16.43 -2.11
N GLU A 122 9.25 -16.40 -3.31
CA GLU A 122 10.26 -15.40 -3.68
C GLU A 122 9.64 -14.00 -3.74
N GLU A 123 10.43 -12.98 -3.42
CA GLU A 123 9.99 -11.60 -3.59
C GLU A 123 9.91 -11.23 -5.07
N ILE A 124 8.81 -10.59 -5.47
CA ILE A 124 8.59 -10.13 -6.84
C ILE A 124 8.50 -8.60 -6.85
N SER A 125 9.43 -7.95 -7.54
CA SER A 125 9.36 -6.52 -7.81
C SER A 125 8.65 -6.26 -9.14
N PHE A 126 7.76 -5.27 -9.17
CA PHE A 126 7.19 -4.78 -10.42
C PHE A 126 8.13 -3.75 -11.05
N ASP A 127 8.40 -3.92 -12.34
CA ASP A 127 9.16 -2.92 -13.09
C ASP A 127 8.35 -1.63 -13.24
N GLN A 128 9.08 -0.51 -13.20
CA GLN A 128 8.49 0.80 -13.45
C GLN A 128 7.98 0.86 -14.90
N PRO A 129 6.67 1.12 -15.12
CA PRO A 129 6.13 1.19 -16.48
C PRO A 129 6.64 2.43 -17.21
N GLU A 130 6.69 2.33 -18.54
CA GLU A 130 6.95 3.47 -19.40
C GLU A 130 5.93 4.60 -19.14
N GLY A 131 6.41 5.86 -19.15
CA GLY A 131 5.59 7.04 -18.87
C GLY A 131 5.32 7.29 -17.39
N ILE A 132 6.09 6.66 -16.49
CA ILE A 132 6.23 7.04 -15.07
C ILE A 132 7.59 7.70 -14.87
N SER A 133 7.60 8.82 -14.15
CA SER A 133 8.81 9.57 -13.78
C SER A 133 8.93 9.63 -12.26
N ILE A 134 10.16 9.48 -11.75
CA ILE A 134 10.47 9.72 -10.33
C ILE A 134 10.82 11.19 -10.18
N VAL A 135 10.13 11.89 -9.29
CA VAL A 135 10.28 13.33 -9.09
C VAL A 135 10.44 13.61 -7.60
N LYS A 136 11.39 14.49 -7.27
CA LYS A 136 11.57 14.97 -5.89
C LYS A 136 10.61 16.12 -5.62
N ILE A 137 9.78 15.96 -4.61
CA ILE A 137 8.77 16.94 -4.22
C ILE A 137 8.90 17.34 -2.74
N ASP A 138 8.36 18.49 -2.42
CA ASP A 138 8.07 18.87 -1.04
C ASP A 138 6.84 18.09 -0.56
N PRO A 139 6.90 17.37 0.57
CA PRO A 139 5.78 16.54 1.03
C PRO A 139 4.58 17.34 1.53
N VAL A 140 4.74 18.65 1.78
CA VAL A 140 3.67 19.53 2.27
C VAL A 140 2.93 20.17 1.11
N THR A 141 3.68 20.73 0.14
CA THR A 141 3.11 21.45 -0.99
C THR A 141 2.82 20.55 -2.19
N GLY A 142 3.44 19.37 -2.27
CA GLY A 142 3.37 18.48 -3.42
C GLY A 142 4.11 19.01 -4.66
N LYS A 143 4.75 20.18 -4.58
CA LYS A 143 5.46 20.80 -5.70
C LYS A 143 6.86 20.22 -5.84
N ARG A 144 7.38 20.23 -7.06
CA ARG A 144 8.76 19.85 -7.36
C ARG A 144 9.74 20.78 -6.69
N VAL A 145 10.75 20.23 -6.03
CA VAL A 145 11.83 21.02 -5.40
C VAL A 145 13.05 21.14 -6.31
N LEU A 146 13.83 22.19 -6.10
CA LEU A 146 15.08 22.41 -6.80
C LEU A 146 16.14 21.37 -6.41
N PRO A 147 17.14 21.09 -7.29
CA PRO A 147 18.28 20.25 -6.94
C PRO A 147 18.97 20.75 -5.65
N GLY A 148 19.27 19.83 -4.74
CA GLY A 148 19.89 20.16 -3.44
C GLY A 148 18.89 20.45 -2.31
N SER A 149 17.63 20.76 -2.60
CA SER A 149 16.58 20.97 -1.58
C SER A 149 16.19 19.67 -0.89
N LYS A 150 15.65 19.77 0.34
CA LYS A 150 15.03 18.65 1.04
C LYS A 150 13.73 18.27 0.31
N GLY A 151 13.32 17.01 0.40
CA GLY A 151 12.10 16.51 -0.21
C GLY A 151 12.10 15.00 -0.27
N ILE A 152 10.98 14.43 -0.72
CA ILE A 152 10.79 13.00 -0.94
C ILE A 152 10.72 12.69 -2.43
N PHE A 153 11.02 11.45 -2.82
CA PHE A 153 10.88 10.99 -4.19
C PHE A 153 9.55 10.29 -4.35
N GLU A 154 8.77 10.72 -5.36
CA GLU A 154 7.45 10.19 -5.68
C GLU A 154 7.31 9.88 -7.16
N TYR A 155 6.40 8.95 -7.48
CA TYR A 155 6.13 8.51 -8.85
C TYR A 155 4.96 9.29 -9.47
N PHE A 156 5.20 9.93 -10.59
CA PHE A 156 4.20 10.68 -11.36
C PHE A 156 4.07 10.13 -12.77
N LYS A 157 2.86 10.16 -13.31
CA LYS A 157 2.71 10.05 -14.76
C LYS A 157 3.46 11.22 -15.40
N THR A 158 4.24 10.98 -16.46
CA THR A 158 5.09 11.99 -17.07
C THR A 158 4.29 13.23 -17.54
N GLU A 159 3.04 13.01 -17.92
CA GLU A 159 2.10 14.07 -18.27
C GLU A 159 1.56 14.89 -17.09
N ASN A 160 1.77 14.41 -15.85
CA ASN A 160 1.23 15.00 -14.62
C ASN A 160 2.33 15.37 -13.61
N ILE A 161 3.53 15.63 -14.07
CA ILE A 161 4.64 16.05 -13.20
C ILE A 161 4.29 17.42 -12.58
N PRO A 162 4.39 17.58 -11.24
CA PRO A 162 4.11 18.86 -10.57
C PRO A 162 5.01 19.99 -11.06
N GLU A 163 4.51 21.23 -10.97
CA GLU A 163 5.31 22.43 -11.22
C GLU A 163 6.43 22.58 -10.19
N ILE A 164 7.49 23.33 -10.56
CA ILE A 164 8.56 23.66 -9.64
C ILE A 164 8.05 24.71 -8.65
N GLU A 165 8.41 24.55 -7.37
CA GLU A 165 8.15 25.56 -6.34
C GLU A 165 8.86 26.86 -6.70
N SER A 166 8.09 27.95 -6.90
CA SER A 166 8.67 29.27 -7.18
C SER A 166 9.29 29.83 -5.92
N GLN A 167 10.54 30.34 -5.99
CA GLN A 167 11.28 30.92 -4.86
C GLN A 167 10.64 32.18 -4.25
N ASN A 168 9.47 32.63 -4.72
CA ASN A 168 8.87 33.91 -4.33
C ASN A 168 8.01 33.88 -3.06
N SER A 169 7.79 32.74 -2.40
CA SER A 169 6.97 32.71 -1.18
C SER A 169 7.74 32.87 0.14
N SER A 170 9.08 32.81 0.11
CA SER A 170 9.90 32.94 1.34
C SER A 170 10.51 34.32 1.56
N LEU A 171 10.30 35.29 0.66
CA LEU A 171 10.84 36.64 0.78
C LEU A 171 9.82 37.70 1.20
N ILE A 172 8.54 37.35 1.34
CA ILE A 172 7.49 38.31 1.73
C ILE A 172 7.26 38.36 3.23
N ASP A 173 7.67 37.32 3.98
CA ASP A 173 7.44 37.24 5.43
C ASP A 173 8.54 37.89 6.29
N SER A 174 9.56 38.50 5.67
CA SER A 174 10.67 39.11 6.39
C SER A 174 10.80 40.64 6.23
N GLN A 175 9.78 41.31 5.66
CA GLN A 175 9.79 42.78 5.48
C GLN A 175 8.68 43.56 6.19
N GLU A 176 7.87 42.94 7.06
CA GLU A 176 6.85 43.66 7.82
C GLU A 176 7.27 44.11 9.24
N ASP A 177 8.51 43.89 9.68
CA ASP A 177 8.98 44.28 11.00
C ASP A 177 10.09 45.35 10.98
N LEU A 178 9.97 46.36 10.12
CA LEU A 178 10.80 47.57 10.24
C LEU A 178 9.98 48.83 9.93
N LEU A 179 9.04 49.16 10.79
CA LEU A 179 8.61 50.57 10.93
C LEU A 179 9.29 51.14 12.17
N PRO A 180 10.13 52.19 12.06
CA PRO A 180 10.64 52.85 13.22
C PRO A 180 9.54 53.71 13.86
N ASP A 181 9.15 53.38 15.08
CA ASP A 181 8.61 54.36 16.00
C ASP A 181 9.68 55.42 16.24
N ASP A 182 9.46 56.55 15.63
CA ASP A 182 9.89 57.84 16.14
C ASP A 182 9.57 58.91 15.07
N ILE A 183 8.52 59.70 15.30
CA ILE A 183 8.44 61.14 15.11
C ILE A 183 7.14 61.66 15.74
N LEU A 184 7.33 62.34 16.93
CA LEU A 184 6.47 63.33 17.62
C LEU A 184 5.20 62.82 18.30
#